data_eba22f5b16447d9ccf84168528c87cbc
#
_entry.id   eba22f5b16447d9ccf84168528c87cbc
#
_cell.length_a   1.000
_cell.length_b   1.000
_cell.length_c   1.000
_cell.angle_alpha   90.00
_cell.angle_beta   90.00
_cell.angle_gamma   90.00
#
_symmetry.space_group_name_H-M   'P 1'
#
loop_
_entity.id
_entity.type
_entity.pdbx_description
1 polymer ?
#
loop_
_entity_poly.entity_id
_entity_poly.type
_entity_poly.pdbx_seq_one_letter_code
_entity_poly.pdbx_strand_id
1 'polypeptide(L)'
;MTGSLAKMASLERGVTLMEMPEANEYISDPEYMECVSDILDHPVFQSMDQYIQHGTTTCKCHCIQVSYLAYKLCKRFGGNWRSAARAGLLHDLFLYDWHTHARETGDHFHGFTHPRTAMENAKQYFELTDEEKDTILRHMWPLTPVPPSTRAGYAVTFADKMCCLEETKATVKRYAAVPGHLLFAQTAERGKF
;
A
#
# COMPACT_ATOMS: atom_id res chain seq x y z
N MET A 1 47.67 -21.00 3.22
CA MET A 1 47.20 -19.60 3.02
C MET A 1 45.87 -19.62 2.29
N THR A 2 44.81 -20.16 2.92
CA THR A 2 43.46 -20.32 2.31
C THR A 2 42.31 -19.83 3.22
N GLY A 3 42.64 -19.01 4.22
CA GLY A 3 41.64 -18.56 5.22
C GLY A 3 41.09 -17.14 5.01
N SER A 4 41.58 -16.37 4.03
CA SER A 4 41.22 -14.94 3.89
C SER A 4 40.07 -14.65 2.93
N LEU A 5 39.82 -15.49 1.94
CA LEU A 5 38.77 -15.27 0.93
C LEU A 5 37.35 -15.66 1.41
N ALA A 6 37.24 -16.61 2.33
CA ALA A 6 35.94 -17.03 2.88
C ALA A 6 35.35 -16.01 3.89
N LYS A 7 36.18 -15.14 4.46
CA LYS A 7 35.79 -14.14 5.44
C LYS A 7 35.27 -12.84 4.80
N MET A 8 35.65 -12.56 3.55
CA MET A 8 35.17 -11.40 2.80
C MET A 8 33.79 -11.63 2.16
N ALA A 9 33.44 -12.87 1.79
CA ALA A 9 32.12 -13.21 1.24
C ALA A 9 31.00 -13.19 2.29
N SER A 10 31.32 -13.10 3.59
CA SER A 10 30.34 -13.05 4.68
C SER A 10 29.93 -11.64 5.07
N LEU A 11 30.64 -10.60 4.64
CA LEU A 11 30.31 -9.20 4.96
C LEU A 11 29.42 -8.54 3.89
N GLU A 12 29.29 -9.10 2.70
CA GLU A 12 28.42 -8.55 1.63
C GLU A 12 26.95 -8.94 1.75
N ARG A 13 26.58 -9.78 2.72
CA ARG A 13 25.17 -10.17 2.98
C ARG A 13 24.43 -9.27 3.97
N GLY A 14 24.94 -8.09 4.22
CA GLY A 14 24.49 -7.22 5.31
C GLY A 14 23.47 -6.14 4.96
N VAL A 15 23.24 -5.83 3.70
CA VAL A 15 22.20 -4.86 3.28
C VAL A 15 21.60 -5.34 1.96
N THR A 16 20.83 -6.41 1.98
CA THR A 16 19.87 -6.61 0.91
C THR A 16 18.85 -5.52 1.09
N LEU A 17 18.88 -4.50 0.25
CA LEU A 17 17.78 -3.55 0.06
C LEU A 17 16.53 -4.41 -0.02
N MET A 18 15.53 -4.05 0.77
CA MET A 18 14.29 -4.81 0.85
C MET A 18 13.64 -4.73 -0.52
N GLU A 19 13.69 -5.84 -1.23
CA GLU A 19 13.06 -5.96 -2.53
C GLU A 19 11.53 -5.89 -2.33
N MET A 20 10.87 -5.17 -3.23
CA MET A 20 9.41 -5.16 -3.26
C MET A 20 8.92 -6.57 -3.56
N PRO A 21 7.87 -7.05 -2.86
CA PRO A 21 7.30 -8.37 -3.15
C PRO A 21 6.87 -8.46 -4.61
N GLU A 22 7.06 -9.63 -5.22
CA GLU A 22 6.50 -9.88 -6.55
C GLU A 22 4.97 -9.84 -6.52
N ALA A 23 4.37 -9.41 -7.62
CA ALA A 23 2.93 -9.47 -7.78
C ALA A 23 2.46 -10.92 -7.59
N ASN A 24 1.54 -11.17 -6.67
CA ASN A 24 1.01 -12.49 -6.30
C ASN A 24 1.93 -13.39 -5.43
N GLU A 25 3.09 -12.96 -4.99
CA GLU A 25 3.94 -13.71 -4.04
C GLU A 25 3.14 -14.09 -2.77
N TYR A 26 2.26 -13.20 -2.31
CA TYR A 26 1.42 -13.38 -1.13
C TYR A 26 0.52 -14.63 -1.19
N ILE A 27 0.08 -15.05 -2.39
CA ILE A 27 -0.80 -16.22 -2.57
C ILE A 27 -0.10 -17.52 -2.11
N SER A 28 1.22 -17.57 -2.23
CA SER A 28 2.05 -18.71 -1.86
C SER A 28 2.45 -18.74 -0.38
N ASP A 29 2.08 -17.73 0.40
CA ASP A 29 2.36 -17.64 1.84
C ASP A 29 1.12 -18.07 2.65
N PRO A 30 1.07 -19.32 3.15
CA PRO A 30 -0.12 -19.85 3.82
C PRO A 30 -0.41 -19.14 5.15
N GLU A 31 0.61 -18.67 5.87
CA GLU A 31 0.44 -17.96 7.14
C GLU A 31 -0.18 -16.58 6.92
N TYR A 32 0.24 -15.90 5.87
CA TYR A 32 -0.36 -14.63 5.46
C TYR A 32 -1.82 -14.85 5.00
N MET A 33 -2.05 -15.80 4.10
CA MET A 33 -3.39 -16.09 3.56
C MET A 33 -4.38 -16.49 4.64
N GLU A 34 -3.99 -17.33 5.61
CA GLU A 34 -4.84 -17.66 6.75
C GLU A 34 -5.26 -16.43 7.57
N CYS A 35 -4.36 -15.44 7.68
CA CYS A 35 -4.61 -14.22 8.45
C CYS A 35 -5.57 -13.25 7.76
N VAL A 36 -5.62 -13.23 6.41
CA VAL A 36 -6.26 -12.14 5.64
C VAL A 36 -7.35 -12.61 4.69
N SER A 37 -7.60 -13.92 4.54
CA SER A 37 -8.57 -14.47 3.59
C SER A 37 -9.97 -13.90 3.80
N ASP A 38 -10.40 -13.68 5.03
CA ASP A 38 -11.69 -13.07 5.36
C ASP A 38 -11.85 -11.66 4.76
N ILE A 39 -10.77 -10.89 4.68
CA ILE A 39 -10.77 -9.57 4.08
C ILE A 39 -10.66 -9.69 2.55
N LEU A 40 -9.72 -10.50 2.07
CA LEU A 40 -9.49 -10.66 0.63
C LEU A 40 -10.74 -11.15 -0.12
N ASP A 41 -11.50 -12.08 0.48
CA ASP A 41 -12.70 -12.64 -0.14
C ASP A 41 -13.96 -11.78 0.06
N HIS A 42 -13.88 -10.73 0.88
CA HIS A 42 -15.03 -9.90 1.20
C HIS A 42 -15.44 -8.99 0.03
N PRO A 43 -16.73 -8.93 -0.34
CA PRO A 43 -17.19 -8.11 -1.49
C PRO A 43 -16.80 -6.64 -1.41
N VAL A 44 -16.79 -6.04 -0.21
CA VAL A 44 -16.39 -4.64 -0.03
C VAL A 44 -14.93 -4.42 -0.38
N PHE A 45 -14.03 -5.34 -0.03
CA PHE A 45 -12.61 -5.25 -0.40
C PHE A 45 -12.43 -5.47 -1.90
N GLN A 46 -13.15 -6.44 -2.48
CA GLN A 46 -13.12 -6.69 -3.92
C GLN A 46 -13.61 -5.47 -4.72
N SER A 47 -14.57 -4.70 -4.19
CA SER A 47 -15.08 -3.50 -4.86
C SER A 47 -14.02 -2.39 -5.01
N MET A 48 -12.91 -2.41 -4.24
CA MET A 48 -11.82 -1.44 -4.37
C MET A 48 -11.08 -1.53 -5.70
N ASP A 49 -11.30 -2.60 -6.48
CA ASP A 49 -10.73 -2.76 -7.82
C ASP A 49 -11.26 -1.75 -8.84
N GLN A 50 -12.40 -1.14 -8.57
CA GLN A 50 -12.99 -0.10 -9.43
C GLN A 50 -12.33 1.28 -9.25
N TYR A 51 -11.56 1.50 -8.18
CA TYR A 51 -10.91 2.78 -7.88
C TYR A 51 -9.42 2.72 -8.21
N ILE A 52 -8.94 3.74 -8.91
CA ILE A 52 -7.51 3.85 -9.24
C ILE A 52 -6.80 4.59 -8.10
N GLN A 53 -5.71 3.99 -7.59
CA GLN A 53 -4.87 4.59 -6.57
C GLN A 53 -3.79 5.48 -7.20
N HIS A 54 -2.91 4.89 -7.98
CA HIS A 54 -1.82 5.59 -8.67
C HIS A 54 -1.61 5.03 -10.08
N GLY A 55 -1.60 5.91 -11.09
CA GLY A 55 -1.33 5.53 -12.47
C GLY A 55 -2.36 4.54 -13.02
N THR A 56 -2.04 3.24 -13.02
CA THR A 56 -2.95 2.16 -13.42
C THR A 56 -3.18 1.13 -12.30
N THR A 57 -2.61 1.37 -11.12
CA THR A 57 -2.77 0.49 -9.96
C THR A 57 -4.10 0.79 -9.29
N THR A 58 -4.91 -0.24 -9.07
CA THR A 58 -6.16 -0.10 -8.33
C THR A 58 -5.91 -0.01 -6.82
N CYS A 59 -6.84 0.59 -6.07
CA CYS A 59 -6.76 0.64 -4.60
C CYS A 59 -6.61 -0.77 -4.01
N LYS A 60 -7.32 -1.77 -4.56
CA LYS A 60 -7.19 -3.17 -4.14
C LYS A 60 -5.76 -3.68 -4.30
N CYS A 61 -5.17 -3.53 -5.48
CA CYS A 61 -3.82 -4.00 -5.75
C CYS A 61 -2.79 -3.29 -4.86
N HIS A 62 -2.93 -1.98 -4.69
CA HIS A 62 -2.10 -1.19 -3.78
C HIS A 62 -2.16 -1.73 -2.35
N CYS A 63 -3.37 -1.88 -1.80
CA CYS A 63 -3.56 -2.36 -0.43
C CYS A 63 -3.00 -3.77 -0.21
N ILE A 64 -3.08 -4.67 -1.20
CA ILE A 64 -2.47 -6.00 -1.12
C ILE A 64 -0.93 -5.88 -1.03
N GLN A 65 -0.31 -5.06 -1.86
CA GLN A 65 1.14 -4.86 -1.83
C GLN A 65 1.60 -4.24 -0.51
N VAL A 66 0.91 -3.21 -0.02
CA VAL A 66 1.20 -2.57 1.28
C VAL A 66 1.07 -3.58 2.41
N SER A 67 0.00 -4.36 2.44
CA SER A 67 -0.27 -5.38 3.45
C SER A 67 0.83 -6.43 3.51
N TYR A 68 1.17 -7.02 2.37
CA TYR A 68 2.16 -8.10 2.32
C TYR A 68 3.57 -7.58 2.64
N LEU A 69 3.93 -6.39 2.18
CA LEU A 69 5.20 -5.75 2.54
C LEU A 69 5.27 -5.44 4.05
N ALA A 70 4.21 -4.89 4.63
CA ALA A 70 4.15 -4.60 6.07
C ALA A 70 4.22 -5.89 6.92
N TYR A 71 3.55 -6.97 6.48
CA TYR A 71 3.68 -8.31 7.06
C TYR A 71 5.14 -8.78 7.07
N LYS A 72 5.83 -8.77 5.93
CA LYS A 72 7.24 -9.18 5.81
C LYS A 72 8.15 -8.32 6.70
N LEU A 73 7.90 -7.01 6.78
CA LEU A 73 8.63 -6.09 7.67
C LEU A 73 8.49 -6.50 9.13
N CYS A 74 7.26 -6.72 9.59
CA CYS A 74 7.01 -7.12 10.96
C CYS A 74 7.61 -8.49 11.29
N LYS A 75 7.56 -9.45 10.36
CA LYS A 75 8.22 -10.76 10.51
C LYS A 75 9.74 -10.61 10.66
N ARG A 76 10.35 -9.71 9.93
CA ARG A 76 11.81 -9.51 9.93
C ARG A 76 12.33 -8.67 11.10
N PHE A 77 11.63 -7.57 11.44
CA PHE A 77 12.12 -6.57 12.40
C PHE A 77 11.35 -6.56 13.72
N GLY A 78 10.39 -7.46 13.87
CA GLY A 78 9.49 -7.51 15.02
C GLY A 78 8.32 -6.56 14.90
N GLY A 79 7.24 -6.91 15.55
CA GLY A 79 5.94 -6.23 15.50
C GLY A 79 4.82 -7.26 15.37
N ASN A 80 3.59 -6.80 15.54
CA ASN A 80 2.42 -7.63 15.32
C ASN A 80 2.14 -7.74 13.82
N TRP A 81 2.69 -8.77 13.19
CA TRP A 81 2.54 -8.98 11.76
C TRP A 81 1.08 -9.24 11.32
N ARG A 82 0.25 -9.82 12.21
CA ARG A 82 -1.18 -10.02 11.94
C ARG A 82 -1.90 -8.68 11.81
N SER A 83 -1.70 -7.78 12.78
CA SER A 83 -2.26 -6.43 12.71
C SER A 83 -1.71 -5.64 11.52
N ALA A 84 -0.42 -5.78 11.21
CA ALA A 84 0.17 -5.12 10.03
C ALA A 84 -0.45 -5.61 8.71
N ALA A 85 -0.63 -6.92 8.55
CA ALA A 85 -1.25 -7.51 7.36
C ALA A 85 -2.70 -7.02 7.20
N ARG A 86 -3.52 -7.16 8.22
CA ARG A 86 -4.95 -6.79 8.18
C ARG A 86 -5.15 -5.28 8.01
N ALA A 87 -4.46 -4.47 8.80
CA ALA A 87 -4.54 -3.02 8.67
C ALA A 87 -3.99 -2.51 7.33
N GLY A 88 -2.96 -3.16 6.79
CA GLY A 88 -2.43 -2.86 5.46
C GLY A 88 -3.43 -3.10 4.33
N LEU A 89 -4.31 -4.12 4.42
CA LEU A 89 -5.40 -4.29 3.46
C LEU A 89 -6.48 -3.21 3.59
N LEU A 90 -6.70 -2.69 4.80
CA LEU A 90 -7.84 -1.84 5.12
C LEU A 90 -7.50 -0.35 5.21
N HIS A 91 -6.21 0.05 5.12
CA HIS A 91 -5.77 1.42 5.38
C HIS A 91 -6.40 2.45 4.43
N ASP A 92 -6.72 2.03 3.21
CA ASP A 92 -7.32 2.86 2.14
C ASP A 92 -8.73 2.41 1.75
N LEU A 93 -9.49 1.81 2.68
CA LEU A 93 -10.89 1.40 2.45
C LEU A 93 -11.85 2.61 2.47
N PHE A 94 -11.56 3.66 1.70
CA PHE A 94 -12.38 4.87 1.64
C PHE A 94 -13.57 4.78 0.66
N LEU A 95 -13.58 3.84 -0.30
CA LEU A 95 -14.71 3.46 -1.17
C LEU A 95 -15.26 4.58 -2.08
N TYR A 96 -14.40 5.44 -2.60
CA TYR A 96 -14.72 6.47 -3.61
C TYR A 96 -13.53 6.75 -4.52
N ASP A 97 -13.78 7.37 -5.67
CA ASP A 97 -12.69 7.86 -6.55
C ASP A 97 -12.13 9.18 -6.00
N TRP A 98 -10.97 9.14 -5.36
CA TRP A 98 -10.36 10.31 -4.76
C TRP A 98 -9.93 11.38 -5.78
N HIS A 99 -9.77 11.02 -7.07
CA HIS A 99 -9.43 11.97 -8.14
C HIS A 99 -10.62 12.89 -8.50
N THR A 100 -11.85 12.43 -8.31
CA THR A 100 -13.07 13.20 -8.58
C THR A 100 -13.75 13.71 -7.31
N HIS A 101 -13.46 13.10 -6.17
CA HIS A 101 -14.11 13.34 -4.87
C HIS A 101 -14.16 14.82 -4.48
N ALA A 102 -13.05 15.55 -4.61
CA ALA A 102 -12.98 16.98 -4.29
C ALA A 102 -13.95 17.82 -5.13
N ARG A 103 -14.14 17.46 -6.42
CA ARG A 103 -15.07 18.14 -7.31
C ARG A 103 -16.52 17.85 -6.96
N GLU A 104 -16.81 16.63 -6.50
CA GLU A 104 -18.17 16.16 -6.19
C GLU A 104 -18.64 16.60 -4.81
N THR A 105 -17.74 16.67 -3.83
CA THR A 105 -18.08 16.90 -2.41
C THR A 105 -17.58 18.22 -1.85
N GLY A 106 -16.58 18.86 -2.51
CA GLY A 106 -15.86 20.02 -1.99
C GLY A 106 -14.77 19.67 -0.96
N ASP A 107 -14.55 18.38 -0.66
CA ASP A 107 -13.47 17.95 0.23
C ASP A 107 -12.14 17.86 -0.53
N HIS A 108 -11.32 18.90 -0.38
CA HIS A 108 -9.99 19.00 -0.99
C HIS A 108 -8.88 18.40 -0.10
N PHE A 109 -9.20 17.88 1.08
CA PHE A 109 -8.23 17.43 2.07
C PHE A 109 -8.16 15.90 2.19
N HIS A 110 -8.38 15.18 1.07
CA HIS A 110 -8.36 13.72 1.03
C HIS A 110 -7.19 13.11 1.83
N GLY A 111 -5.95 13.61 1.67
CA GLY A 111 -4.79 13.11 2.41
C GLY A 111 -4.91 13.18 3.94
N PHE A 112 -5.78 14.03 4.47
CA PHE A 112 -6.04 14.17 5.91
C PHE A 112 -7.32 13.47 6.37
N THR A 113 -8.29 13.30 5.47
CA THR A 113 -9.64 12.84 5.82
C THR A 113 -9.83 11.35 5.56
N HIS A 114 -9.20 10.78 4.50
CA HIS A 114 -9.40 9.38 4.11
C HIS A 114 -9.02 8.35 5.20
N PRO A 115 -8.00 8.56 6.08
CA PRO A 115 -7.69 7.55 7.11
C PRO A 115 -8.86 7.31 8.07
N ARG A 116 -9.59 8.39 8.42
CA ARG A 116 -10.78 8.28 9.23
C ARG A 116 -11.91 7.57 8.48
N THR A 117 -12.14 7.95 7.23
CA THR A 117 -13.16 7.31 6.38
C THR A 117 -12.87 5.82 6.19
N ALA A 118 -11.62 5.47 5.89
CA ALA A 118 -11.20 4.07 5.76
C ALA A 118 -11.42 3.27 7.06
N MET A 119 -11.07 3.84 8.21
CA MET A 119 -11.27 3.20 9.51
C MET A 119 -12.76 3.02 9.84
N GLU A 120 -13.61 4.04 9.59
CA GLU A 120 -15.05 3.91 9.85
C GLU A 120 -15.71 2.90 8.90
N ASN A 121 -15.29 2.86 7.63
CA ASN A 121 -15.76 1.83 6.70
C ASN A 121 -15.30 0.44 7.14
N ALA A 122 -14.03 0.27 7.49
CA ALA A 122 -13.50 -1.02 7.93
C ALA A 122 -14.26 -1.58 9.15
N LYS A 123 -14.61 -0.74 10.12
CA LYS A 123 -15.41 -1.13 11.31
C LYS A 123 -16.82 -1.62 10.98
N GLN A 124 -17.38 -1.24 9.84
CA GLN A 124 -18.72 -1.70 9.45
C GLN A 124 -18.71 -3.16 8.98
N TYR A 125 -17.59 -3.63 8.49
CA TYR A 125 -17.50 -4.95 7.82
C TYR A 125 -16.59 -5.93 8.54
N PHE A 126 -15.66 -5.45 9.38
CA PHE A 126 -14.62 -6.27 10.00
C PHE A 126 -14.47 -5.95 11.49
N GLU A 127 -14.21 -7.00 12.28
CA GLU A 127 -13.75 -6.83 13.66
C GLU A 127 -12.31 -6.35 13.64
N LEU A 128 -12.05 -5.18 14.24
CA LEU A 128 -10.74 -4.55 14.30
C LEU A 128 -10.21 -4.48 15.72
N THR A 129 -8.97 -4.89 15.91
CA THR A 129 -8.22 -4.61 17.13
C THR A 129 -7.92 -3.13 17.27
N ASP A 130 -7.58 -2.67 18.48
CA ASP A 130 -7.20 -1.25 18.68
C ASP A 130 -5.90 -0.89 17.97
N GLU A 131 -4.98 -1.86 17.79
CA GLU A 131 -3.76 -1.68 17.01
C GLU A 131 -4.05 -1.49 15.51
N GLU A 132 -5.00 -2.25 14.96
CA GLU A 132 -5.43 -2.09 13.56
C GLU A 132 -6.10 -0.73 13.34
N LYS A 133 -6.99 -0.30 14.25
CA LYS A 133 -7.62 1.03 14.21
C LYS A 133 -6.59 2.15 14.27
N ASP A 134 -5.62 2.07 15.20
CA ASP A 134 -4.54 3.04 15.31
C ASP A 134 -3.70 3.09 14.04
N THR A 135 -3.36 1.93 13.49
CA THR A 135 -2.59 1.80 12.26
C THR A 135 -3.30 2.45 11.08
N ILE A 136 -4.58 2.15 10.86
CA ILE A 136 -5.39 2.76 9.79
C ILE A 136 -5.47 4.28 9.96
N LEU A 137 -5.75 4.76 11.17
CA LEU A 137 -5.91 6.19 11.43
C LEU A 137 -4.63 7.00 11.26
N ARG A 138 -3.44 6.40 11.44
CA ARG A 138 -2.16 7.10 11.51
C ARG A 138 -1.19 6.78 10.38
N HIS A 139 -1.60 5.99 9.38
CA HIS A 139 -0.71 5.59 8.29
C HIS A 139 -0.18 6.77 7.47
N MET A 140 -0.91 7.89 7.44
CA MET A 140 -0.50 9.10 6.71
C MET A 140 0.61 9.90 7.41
N TRP A 141 1.11 9.48 8.59
CA TRP A 141 2.27 10.14 9.18
C TRP A 141 3.48 10.14 8.20
N PRO A 142 4.28 11.22 8.09
CA PRO A 142 4.24 12.49 8.85
C PRO A 142 3.34 13.59 8.26
N LEU A 143 2.56 13.33 7.20
CA LEU A 143 1.59 14.30 6.69
C LEU A 143 0.58 14.69 7.77
N THR A 144 0.05 13.71 8.50
CA THR A 144 -0.70 13.94 9.73
C THR A 144 0.26 13.98 10.93
N PRO A 145 0.03 14.87 11.93
CA PRO A 145 1.02 15.13 12.98
C PRO A 145 1.17 14.01 14.03
N VAL A 146 0.19 13.12 14.13
CA VAL A 146 0.19 12.05 15.13
C VAL A 146 0.84 10.79 14.56
N PRO A 147 1.99 10.32 15.09
CA PRO A 147 2.65 9.12 14.60
C PRO A 147 1.89 7.85 15.00
N PRO A 148 2.10 6.72 14.29
CA PRO A 148 1.65 5.41 14.73
C PRO A 148 2.17 5.07 16.13
N SER A 149 1.37 4.37 16.94
CA SER A 149 1.75 4.01 18.30
C SER A 149 2.51 2.69 18.39
N THR A 150 2.51 1.89 17.30
CA THR A 150 3.04 0.52 17.29
C THR A 150 3.99 0.28 16.13
N ARG A 151 4.80 -0.80 16.24
CA ARG A 151 5.66 -1.23 15.13
C ARG A 151 4.87 -1.64 13.90
N ALA A 152 3.70 -2.25 14.07
CA ALA A 152 2.79 -2.59 12.96
C ALA A 152 2.36 -1.32 12.20
N GLY A 153 1.97 -0.28 12.92
CA GLY A 153 1.60 1.00 12.33
C GLY A 153 2.74 1.65 11.54
N TYR A 154 3.96 1.65 12.08
CA TYR A 154 5.14 2.14 11.35
C TYR A 154 5.45 1.29 10.12
N ALA A 155 5.29 -0.04 10.21
CA ALA A 155 5.51 -0.94 9.08
C ALA A 155 4.53 -0.65 7.94
N VAL A 156 3.23 -0.46 8.23
CA VAL A 156 2.22 -0.09 7.23
C VAL A 156 2.52 1.30 6.65
N THR A 157 2.80 2.29 7.48
CA THR A 157 3.18 3.65 7.03
C THR A 157 4.37 3.64 6.09
N PHE A 158 5.40 2.85 6.38
CA PHE A 158 6.57 2.71 5.53
C PHE A 158 6.24 1.97 4.24
N ALA A 159 5.53 0.84 4.33
CA ALA A 159 5.14 0.03 3.19
C ALA A 159 4.29 0.82 2.19
N ASP A 160 3.30 1.58 2.68
CA ASP A 160 2.47 2.47 1.88
C ASP A 160 3.32 3.44 1.04
N LYS A 161 4.23 4.17 1.67
CA LYS A 161 5.10 5.14 0.98
C LYS A 161 6.02 4.49 -0.04
N MET A 162 6.53 3.29 0.27
CA MET A 162 7.36 2.52 -0.67
C MET A 162 6.54 2.06 -1.88
N CYS A 163 5.32 1.53 -1.69
CA CYS A 163 4.43 1.13 -2.78
C CYS A 163 4.06 2.34 -3.65
N CYS A 164 3.63 3.45 -3.06
CA CYS A 164 3.34 4.70 -3.80
C CYS A 164 4.53 5.18 -4.65
N LEU A 165 5.74 5.10 -4.11
CA LEU A 165 6.95 5.51 -4.83
C LEU A 165 7.22 4.59 -6.04
N GLU A 166 7.12 3.29 -5.89
CA GLU A 166 7.34 2.33 -6.98
C GLU A 166 6.25 2.43 -8.06
N GLU A 167 4.98 2.58 -7.67
CA GLU A 167 3.86 2.81 -8.59
C GLU A 167 4.03 4.11 -9.40
N THR A 168 4.47 5.17 -8.72
CA THR A 168 4.77 6.45 -9.38
C THR A 168 5.92 6.31 -10.36
N LYS A 169 7.01 5.64 -9.98
CA LYS A 169 8.16 5.37 -10.87
C LYS A 169 7.74 4.55 -12.09
N ALA A 170 6.92 3.51 -11.91
CA ALA A 170 6.41 2.68 -13.00
C ALA A 170 5.56 3.50 -13.96
N THR A 171 4.72 4.39 -13.43
CA THR A 171 3.88 5.32 -14.20
C THR A 171 4.74 6.29 -15.03
N VAL A 172 5.73 6.94 -14.41
CA VAL A 172 6.66 7.86 -15.10
C VAL A 172 7.43 7.14 -16.20
N LYS A 173 7.97 5.95 -15.94
CA LYS A 173 8.66 5.14 -16.95
C LYS A 173 7.75 4.82 -18.14
N ARG A 174 6.48 4.47 -17.90
CA ARG A 174 5.51 4.20 -18.96
C ARG A 174 5.26 5.43 -19.83
N TYR A 175 5.04 6.61 -19.23
CA TYR A 175 4.85 7.84 -19.98
C TYR A 175 6.10 8.25 -20.76
N ALA A 176 7.30 8.08 -20.19
CA ALA A 176 8.56 8.37 -20.88
C ALA A 176 8.83 7.42 -22.06
N ALA A 177 8.27 6.22 -22.06
CA ALA A 177 8.41 5.25 -23.14
C ALA A 177 7.43 5.49 -24.31
N VAL A 178 6.41 6.35 -24.14
CA VAL A 178 5.46 6.69 -25.20
C VAL A 178 6.11 7.71 -26.15
N PRO A 179 6.23 7.43 -27.47
CA PRO A 179 6.75 8.39 -28.43
C PRO A 179 5.93 9.69 -28.41
N GLY A 180 6.61 10.86 -28.41
CA GLY A 180 5.98 12.16 -28.21
C GLY A 180 4.79 12.49 -29.14
N HIS A 181 4.75 11.93 -30.37
CA HIS A 181 3.65 12.13 -31.31
C HIS A 181 2.33 11.42 -30.87
N LEU A 182 2.40 10.39 -30.02
CA LEU A 182 1.22 9.71 -29.47
C LEU A 182 0.64 10.41 -28.24
N LEU A 183 1.46 11.18 -27.50
CA LEU A 183 1.00 11.96 -26.36
C LEU A 183 0.03 13.09 -26.77
N PHE A 184 0.26 13.73 -27.93
CA PHE A 184 -0.62 14.78 -28.43
C PHE A 184 -1.98 14.27 -28.94
N ALA A 185 -2.06 13.01 -29.39
CA ALA A 185 -3.32 12.43 -29.85
C ALA A 185 -4.30 12.15 -28.68
N GLN A 186 -3.79 11.72 -27.53
CA GLN A 186 -4.62 11.41 -26.35
C GLN A 186 -5.17 12.65 -25.62
N THR A 187 -4.45 13.78 -25.70
CA THR A 187 -4.95 15.04 -25.11
C THR A 187 -6.04 15.69 -25.95
N ALA A 188 -6.05 15.46 -27.28
CA ALA A 188 -7.08 15.98 -28.19
C ALA A 188 -8.44 15.28 -28.02
N GLU A 189 -8.47 14.04 -27.56
CA GLU A 189 -9.73 13.31 -27.31
C GLU A 189 -10.35 13.63 -25.95
N ARG A 190 -9.56 14.02 -24.95
CA ARG A 190 -10.05 14.42 -23.61
C ARG A 190 -10.62 15.85 -23.53
N GLY A 191 -10.42 16.65 -24.56
CA GLY A 191 -10.91 18.04 -24.65
C GLY A 191 -12.29 18.21 -25.31
N LYS A 192 -13.02 17.12 -25.58
CA LYS A 192 -14.34 17.15 -26.21
C LYS A 192 -15.45 16.58 -25.31
N PHE A 193 -15.53 17.08 -24.05
CA PHE A 193 -16.75 16.93 -23.25
C PHE A 193 -16.95 18.17 -22.39
#